data_009c3de20035f4938ec9bc3997b701e4
#
_entry.id   009c3de20035f4938ec9bc3997b701e4
#
_cell.length_a   1.000
_cell.length_b   1.000
_cell.length_c   1.000
_cell.angle_alpha   90.00
_cell.angle_beta   90.00
_cell.angle_gamma   90.00
#
_symmetry.space_group_name_H-M   'P 1'
#
loop_
_entity.id
_entity.type
_entity.pdbx_description
1 polymer ?
#
loop_
_entity_poly.entity_id
_entity_poly.type
_entity_poly.pdbx_seq_one_letter_code
_entity_poly.pdbx_strand_id
1 'polypeptide(L)'
;MKTKIESLNWENITESMHENGFAIIPNVLNNEQCEDLKFDYDNPNLYRKTVVMERYRFSLGEYKYFNYPLPDLIQDIRTSIYPKLAPIANAWMKALNINTVFPQTHEELLKQCHENNQLKATVLILKYGKSGFNTLHQDLYGDVYFPIQIV
;
A
#
# COMPACT_ATOMS: atom_id res chain seq x y z
N MET A 1 8.07 -13.46 5.58
CA MET A 1 7.63 -12.59 4.46
C MET A 1 8.80 -12.09 3.62
N LYS A 2 9.84 -11.54 4.20
CA LYS A 2 11.00 -10.97 3.49
C LYS A 2 11.59 -11.91 2.42
N THR A 3 11.97 -13.14 2.78
CA THR A 3 12.54 -14.14 1.86
C THR A 3 11.64 -14.42 0.65
N LYS A 4 10.32 -14.46 0.85
CA LYS A 4 9.35 -14.65 -0.23
C LYS A 4 9.35 -13.49 -1.21
N ILE A 5 9.36 -12.26 -0.72
CA ILE A 5 9.42 -11.06 -1.55
C ILE A 5 10.75 -10.97 -2.31
N GLU A 6 11.87 -11.34 -1.66
CA GLU A 6 13.18 -11.36 -2.29
C GLU A 6 13.30 -12.40 -3.43
N SER A 7 12.57 -13.53 -3.33
CA SER A 7 12.59 -14.60 -4.34
C SER A 7 11.65 -14.38 -5.54
N LEU A 8 10.87 -13.31 -5.56
CA LEU A 8 10.03 -12.97 -6.71
C LEU A 8 10.87 -12.62 -7.95
N ASN A 9 10.30 -12.87 -9.12
CA ASN A 9 10.95 -12.45 -10.38
C ASN A 9 10.77 -10.95 -10.60
N TRP A 10 11.66 -10.17 -9.98
CA TRP A 10 11.63 -8.71 -10.03
C TRP A 10 11.91 -8.14 -11.41
N GLU A 11 12.59 -8.85 -12.28
CA GLU A 11 12.82 -8.44 -13.67
C GLU A 11 11.47 -8.36 -14.41
N ASN A 12 10.70 -9.45 -14.42
CA ASN A 12 9.38 -9.49 -15.05
C ASN A 12 8.39 -8.52 -14.41
N ILE A 13 8.44 -8.36 -13.06
CA ILE A 13 7.59 -7.41 -12.36
C ILE A 13 7.92 -5.98 -12.80
N THR A 14 9.19 -5.63 -12.86
CA THR A 14 9.65 -4.29 -13.27
C THR A 14 9.26 -4.00 -14.72
N GLU A 15 9.46 -4.96 -15.64
CA GLU A 15 9.05 -4.85 -17.04
C GLU A 15 7.53 -4.60 -17.14
N SER A 16 6.70 -5.41 -16.47
CA SER A 16 5.25 -5.24 -16.45
C SER A 16 4.83 -3.88 -15.88
N MET A 17 5.50 -3.42 -14.81
CA MET A 17 5.23 -2.09 -14.23
C MET A 17 5.55 -0.97 -15.23
N HIS A 18 6.61 -1.09 -16.01
CA HIS A 18 6.96 -0.08 -17.01
C HIS A 18 6.04 -0.10 -18.23
N GLU A 19 5.64 -1.28 -18.69
CA GLU A 19 4.80 -1.43 -19.89
C GLU A 19 3.32 -1.15 -19.62
N ASN A 20 2.80 -1.66 -18.50
CA ASN A 20 1.36 -1.69 -18.22
C ASN A 20 0.94 -0.74 -17.09
N GLY A 21 1.88 -0.22 -16.29
CA GLY A 21 1.60 0.55 -15.08
C GLY A 21 1.22 -0.31 -13.87
N PHE A 22 1.17 -1.63 -14.02
CA PHE A 22 0.88 -2.57 -12.93
C PHE A 22 1.55 -3.93 -13.15
N ALA A 23 1.67 -4.70 -12.06
CA ALA A 23 2.06 -6.11 -12.11
C ALA A 23 1.20 -6.93 -11.14
N ILE A 24 0.84 -8.16 -11.54
CA ILE A 24 0.09 -9.09 -10.68
C ILE A 24 1.07 -10.12 -10.13
N ILE A 25 1.14 -10.21 -8.82
CA ILE A 25 2.00 -11.17 -8.12
C ILE A 25 1.10 -12.15 -7.36
N PRO A 26 0.88 -13.36 -7.88
CA PRO A 26 -0.02 -14.31 -7.25
C PRO A 26 0.57 -14.88 -5.96
N ASN A 27 -0.31 -15.25 -5.04
CA ASN A 27 0.01 -16.01 -3.83
C ASN A 27 1.07 -15.35 -2.91
N VAL A 28 1.13 -14.02 -2.85
CA VAL A 28 2.02 -13.31 -1.90
C VAL A 28 1.65 -13.68 -0.46
N LEU A 29 0.37 -13.67 -0.15
CA LEU A 29 -0.17 -14.21 1.10
C LEU A 29 -0.66 -15.65 0.90
N ASN A 30 -0.53 -16.49 1.92
CA ASN A 30 -1.19 -17.78 1.97
C ASN A 30 -2.61 -17.64 2.54
N ASN A 31 -3.41 -18.73 2.48
CA ASN A 31 -4.79 -18.71 2.95
C ASN A 31 -4.89 -18.39 4.45
N GLU A 32 -4.01 -18.93 5.29
CA GLU A 32 -3.99 -18.69 6.72
C GLU A 32 -3.80 -17.19 7.01
N GLN A 33 -2.80 -16.56 6.39
CA GLN A 33 -2.55 -15.12 6.52
C GLN A 33 -3.75 -14.26 6.06
N CYS A 34 -4.44 -14.70 5.01
CA CYS A 34 -5.66 -14.02 4.57
C CYS A 34 -6.81 -14.16 5.58
N GLU A 35 -6.99 -15.36 6.15
CA GLU A 35 -8.04 -15.58 7.17
C GLU A 35 -7.72 -14.82 8.46
N ASP A 36 -6.47 -14.75 8.89
CA ASP A 36 -6.04 -13.95 10.04
C ASP A 36 -6.38 -12.47 9.85
N LEU A 37 -6.06 -11.89 8.69
CA LEU A 37 -6.40 -10.49 8.39
C LEU A 37 -7.92 -10.25 8.36
N LYS A 38 -8.70 -11.22 7.88
CA LYS A 38 -10.18 -11.13 7.92
C LYS A 38 -10.70 -11.22 9.35
N PHE A 39 -10.16 -12.13 10.17
CA PHE A 39 -10.53 -12.27 11.58
C PHE A 39 -10.24 -11.00 12.35
N ASP A 40 -9.11 -10.38 12.09
CA ASP A 40 -8.68 -9.15 12.72
C ASP A 40 -9.47 -7.91 12.27
N TYR A 41 -10.30 -8.02 11.23
CA TYR A 41 -11.07 -6.89 10.72
C TYR A 41 -11.98 -6.26 11.78
N ASP A 42 -12.55 -7.04 12.67
CA ASP A 42 -13.48 -6.56 13.70
C ASP A 42 -12.78 -6.21 15.04
N ASN A 43 -11.44 -6.29 15.10
CA ASN A 43 -10.66 -5.88 16.26
C ASN A 43 -10.44 -4.35 16.29
N PRO A 44 -11.15 -3.58 17.13
CA PRO A 44 -11.10 -2.11 17.11
C PRO A 44 -9.72 -1.56 17.51
N ASN A 45 -8.87 -2.33 18.19
CA ASN A 45 -7.56 -1.87 18.64
C ASN A 45 -6.53 -1.74 17.49
N LEU A 46 -6.79 -2.40 16.37
CA LEU A 46 -5.90 -2.36 15.21
C LEU A 46 -6.10 -1.11 14.34
N TYR A 47 -7.22 -0.40 14.51
CA TYR A 47 -7.62 0.64 13.58
C TYR A 47 -7.78 2.01 14.24
N ARG A 48 -7.27 3.04 13.59
CA ARG A 48 -7.44 4.43 14.02
C ARG A 48 -8.70 5.10 13.48
N LYS A 49 -9.28 4.56 12.39
CA LYS A 49 -10.44 5.16 11.72
C LYS A 49 -11.15 4.13 10.86
N THR A 50 -12.46 4.12 10.95
CA THR A 50 -13.37 3.40 10.02
C THR A 50 -14.10 4.42 9.15
N VAL A 51 -14.21 4.13 7.86
CA VAL A 51 -14.92 4.96 6.89
C VAL A 51 -15.96 4.12 6.17
N VAL A 52 -17.23 4.49 6.31
CA VAL A 52 -18.35 3.92 5.59
C VAL A 52 -18.53 4.73 4.30
N MET A 53 -18.29 4.09 3.14
CA MET A 53 -18.16 4.77 1.86
C MET A 53 -19.46 5.37 1.35
N GLU A 54 -20.61 4.77 1.67
CA GLU A 54 -21.93 5.23 1.24
C GLU A 54 -22.24 6.66 1.70
N ARG A 55 -21.65 7.08 2.81
CA ARG A 55 -21.81 8.46 3.32
C ARG A 55 -21.29 9.52 2.36
N TYR A 56 -20.39 9.13 1.47
CA TYR A 56 -19.75 10.03 0.48
C TYR A 56 -20.33 9.88 -0.93
N ARG A 57 -21.32 8.99 -1.14
CA ARG A 57 -22.05 8.75 -2.41
C ARG A 57 -21.21 8.30 -3.60
N PHE A 58 -19.95 7.92 -3.39
CA PHE A 58 -19.02 7.55 -4.48
C PHE A 58 -18.68 6.06 -4.50
N SER A 59 -19.10 5.30 -3.51
CA SER A 59 -18.69 3.91 -3.34
C SER A 59 -19.66 3.17 -2.43
N LEU A 60 -19.62 1.84 -2.47
CA LEU A 60 -20.41 0.97 -1.60
C LEU A 60 -19.46 -0.02 -0.92
N GLY A 61 -19.20 0.18 0.36
CA GLY A 61 -18.30 -0.63 1.17
C GLY A 61 -17.79 0.10 2.41
N GLU A 62 -16.86 -0.50 3.09
CA GLU A 62 -16.22 0.05 4.28
C GLU A 62 -14.71 -0.16 4.18
N TYR A 63 -13.93 0.77 4.71
CA TYR A 63 -12.51 0.57 4.93
C TYR A 63 -12.05 1.07 6.29
N LYS A 64 -11.00 0.46 6.82
CA LYS A 64 -10.40 0.80 8.10
C LYS A 64 -8.92 1.10 7.93
N TYR A 65 -8.49 2.26 8.39
CA TYR A 65 -7.07 2.58 8.48
C TYR A 65 -6.45 1.94 9.70
N PHE A 66 -5.37 1.22 9.50
CA PHE A 66 -4.61 0.67 10.62
C PHE A 66 -4.04 1.78 11.51
N ASN A 67 -3.85 1.43 12.77
CA ASN A 67 -3.11 2.25 13.73
C ASN A 67 -1.65 1.77 13.80
N TYR A 68 -0.77 2.57 14.38
CA TYR A 68 0.55 2.11 14.78
C TYR A 68 0.50 1.53 16.22
N PRO A 69 1.27 0.45 16.51
CA PRO A 69 2.08 -0.32 15.56
C PRO A 69 1.21 -1.09 14.56
N LEU A 70 1.69 -1.28 13.33
CA LEU A 70 1.02 -2.13 12.34
C LEU A 70 1.15 -3.61 12.74
N PRO A 71 0.21 -4.48 12.32
CA PRO A 71 0.42 -5.93 12.38
C PRO A 71 1.72 -6.33 11.70
N ASP A 72 2.46 -7.26 12.29
CA ASP A 72 3.81 -7.66 11.84
C ASP A 72 3.82 -8.06 10.36
N LEU A 73 2.83 -8.81 9.91
CA LEU A 73 2.71 -9.22 8.52
C LEU A 73 2.68 -8.02 7.57
N ILE A 74 1.89 -7.00 7.90
CA ILE A 74 1.74 -5.78 7.08
C ILE A 74 3.03 -4.96 7.14
N GLN A 75 3.62 -4.84 8.31
CA GLN A 75 4.89 -4.13 8.46
C GLN A 75 6.01 -4.79 7.66
N ASP A 76 6.11 -6.12 7.71
CA ASP A 76 7.08 -6.91 6.95
C ASP A 76 6.91 -6.74 5.43
N ILE A 77 5.67 -6.77 4.93
CA ILE A 77 5.40 -6.55 3.51
C ILE A 77 5.90 -5.17 3.09
N ARG A 78 5.51 -4.12 3.80
CA ARG A 78 5.90 -2.74 3.48
C ARG A 78 7.40 -2.54 3.44
N THR A 79 8.09 -3.00 4.48
CA THR A 79 9.55 -2.83 4.60
C THR A 79 10.33 -3.66 3.58
N SER A 80 9.81 -4.83 3.21
CA SER A 80 10.50 -5.73 2.28
C SER A 80 10.26 -5.37 0.81
N ILE A 81 9.08 -4.87 0.46
CA ILE A 81 8.72 -4.59 -0.93
C ILE A 81 9.15 -3.19 -1.37
N TYR A 82 9.15 -2.21 -0.48
CA TYR A 82 9.48 -0.83 -0.81
C TYR A 82 10.84 -0.66 -1.49
N PRO A 83 11.95 -1.29 -1.03
CA PRO A 83 13.25 -1.17 -1.68
C PRO A 83 13.27 -1.68 -3.14
N LYS A 84 12.32 -2.55 -3.49
CA LYS A 84 12.15 -3.08 -4.85
C LYS A 84 11.34 -2.13 -5.74
N LEU A 85 10.40 -1.39 -5.15
CA LEU A 85 9.54 -0.45 -5.87
C LEU A 85 10.16 0.95 -6.02
N ALA A 86 10.99 1.38 -5.09
CA ALA A 86 11.61 2.71 -5.13
C ALA A 86 12.42 2.98 -6.41
N PRO A 87 13.22 2.04 -6.96
CA PRO A 87 13.89 2.23 -8.24
C PRO A 87 12.92 2.42 -9.42
N ILE A 88 11.79 1.69 -9.43
CA ILE A 88 10.75 1.81 -10.47
C ILE A 88 10.11 3.19 -10.40
N ALA A 89 9.71 3.64 -9.20
CA ALA A 89 9.16 4.96 -8.97
C ALA A 89 10.12 6.07 -9.40
N ASN A 90 11.41 5.94 -9.05
CA ASN A 90 12.43 6.92 -9.43
C ASN A 90 12.66 6.98 -10.95
N ALA A 91 12.57 5.84 -11.64
CA ALA A 91 12.65 5.80 -13.10
C ALA A 91 11.45 6.55 -13.72
N TRP A 92 10.25 6.39 -13.16
CA TRP A 92 9.06 7.11 -13.62
C TRP A 92 9.15 8.61 -13.36
N MET A 93 9.60 9.03 -12.17
CA MET A 93 9.79 10.46 -11.89
C MET A 93 10.77 11.09 -12.88
N LYS A 94 11.88 10.42 -13.16
CA LYS A 94 12.85 10.88 -14.14
C LYS A 94 12.26 10.98 -15.56
N ALA A 95 11.51 9.96 -16.00
CA ALA A 95 10.87 9.95 -17.32
C ALA A 95 9.82 11.08 -17.48
N LEU A 96 9.14 11.43 -16.40
CA LEU A 96 8.15 12.51 -16.36
C LEU A 96 8.76 13.89 -16.10
N ASN A 97 10.09 14.02 -15.97
CA ASN A 97 10.80 15.25 -15.60
C ASN A 97 10.31 15.85 -14.26
N ILE A 98 9.91 14.99 -13.33
CA ILE A 98 9.52 15.39 -11.97
C ILE A 98 10.75 15.31 -11.08
N ASN A 99 11.11 16.41 -10.42
CA ASN A 99 12.29 16.49 -9.55
C ASN A 99 12.00 15.92 -8.16
N THR A 100 11.63 14.64 -8.11
CA THR A 100 11.40 13.89 -6.87
C THR A 100 12.22 12.61 -6.92
N VAL A 101 12.96 12.34 -5.84
CA VAL A 101 13.74 11.11 -5.68
C VAL A 101 13.33 10.44 -4.38
N PHE A 102 12.83 9.22 -4.48
CA PHE A 102 12.45 8.42 -3.33
C PHE A 102 13.68 7.74 -2.73
N PRO A 103 13.80 7.69 -1.40
CA PRO A 103 14.93 7.05 -0.72
C PRO A 103 14.93 5.54 -0.93
N GLN A 104 16.06 4.90 -0.59
CA GLN A 104 16.22 3.46 -0.80
C GLN A 104 15.45 2.59 0.19
N THR A 105 15.18 3.10 1.40
CA THR A 105 14.53 2.35 2.46
C THR A 105 13.17 2.95 2.83
N HIS A 106 12.26 2.08 3.26
CA HIS A 106 10.94 2.51 3.75
C HIS A 106 11.04 3.39 5.00
N GLU A 107 12.04 3.15 5.85
CA GLU A 107 12.29 3.94 7.05
C GLU A 107 12.62 5.41 6.71
N GLU A 108 13.50 5.61 5.72
CA GLU A 108 13.83 6.96 5.24
C GLU A 108 12.63 7.67 4.62
N LEU A 109 11.77 6.94 3.88
CA LEU A 109 10.51 7.51 3.37
C LEU A 109 9.58 7.92 4.52
N LEU A 110 9.42 7.09 5.55
CA LEU A 110 8.62 7.43 6.72
C LEU A 110 9.17 8.66 7.44
N LYS A 111 10.50 8.78 7.55
CA LYS A 111 11.14 9.97 8.12
C LYS A 111 10.78 11.23 7.33
N GLN A 112 10.85 11.19 6.00
CA GLN A 112 10.40 12.31 5.15
C GLN A 112 8.92 12.63 5.35
N CYS A 113 8.05 11.62 5.45
CA CYS A 113 6.64 11.83 5.76
C CYS A 113 6.46 12.54 7.11
N HIS A 114 7.16 12.09 8.15
CA HIS A 114 7.06 12.67 9.49
C HIS A 114 7.57 14.12 9.54
N GLU A 115 8.65 14.45 8.85
CA GLU A 115 9.17 15.81 8.71
C GLU A 115 8.17 16.75 8.02
N ASN A 116 7.25 16.20 7.21
CA ASN A 116 6.15 16.92 6.57
C ASN A 116 4.80 16.75 7.31
N ASN A 117 4.81 16.46 8.61
CA ASN A 117 3.64 16.28 9.47
C ASN A 117 2.68 15.14 9.04
N GLN A 118 3.13 14.21 8.21
CA GLN A 118 2.36 13.04 7.78
C GLN A 118 2.63 11.85 8.72
N LEU A 119 2.11 11.92 9.96
CA LEU A 119 2.44 11.01 11.06
C LEU A 119 1.57 9.75 11.11
N LYS A 120 0.46 9.71 10.36
CA LYS A 120 -0.55 8.65 10.47
C LYS A 120 -0.27 7.53 9.48
N ALA A 121 -0.52 6.27 9.90
CA ALA A 121 -0.50 5.14 8.99
C ALA A 121 -1.54 5.33 7.87
N THR A 122 -1.12 5.11 6.63
CA THR A 122 -1.99 5.18 5.44
C THR A 122 -2.46 3.81 4.97
N VAL A 123 -1.92 2.75 5.54
CA VAL A 123 -2.35 1.38 5.24
C VAL A 123 -3.78 1.18 5.72
N LEU A 124 -4.57 0.55 4.88
CA LEU A 124 -5.97 0.28 5.16
C LEU A 124 -6.36 -1.12 4.70
N ILE A 125 -7.49 -1.61 5.22
CA ILE A 125 -8.15 -2.81 4.76
C ILE A 125 -9.55 -2.44 4.29
N LEU A 126 -9.93 -2.94 3.10
CA LEU A 126 -11.22 -2.69 2.48
C LEU A 126 -12.13 -3.90 2.65
N LYS A 127 -13.41 -3.66 2.90
CA LYS A 127 -14.46 -4.67 2.96
C LYS A 127 -15.59 -4.30 2.03
N TYR A 128 -15.82 -5.15 1.04
CA TYR A 128 -16.94 -5.03 0.12
C TYR A 128 -17.95 -6.15 0.35
N GLY A 129 -19.22 -5.81 0.46
CA GLY A 129 -20.32 -6.75 0.41
C GLY A 129 -20.73 -7.08 -1.03
N LYS A 130 -21.84 -7.82 -1.19
CA LYS A 130 -22.44 -8.08 -2.50
C LYS A 130 -22.78 -6.75 -3.19
N SER A 131 -22.37 -6.59 -4.43
CA SER A 131 -22.52 -5.38 -5.24
C SER A 131 -21.69 -4.18 -4.72
N GLY A 132 -20.74 -4.41 -3.81
CA GLY A 132 -19.82 -3.38 -3.37
C GLY A 132 -18.90 -2.93 -4.50
N PHE A 133 -18.58 -1.64 -4.52
CA PHE A 133 -17.73 -1.04 -5.53
C PHE A 133 -17.01 0.21 -5.00
N ASN A 134 -15.97 0.59 -5.68
CA ASN A 134 -15.31 1.88 -5.52
C ASN A 134 -15.25 2.59 -6.88
N THR A 135 -15.44 3.90 -6.88
CA THR A 135 -15.29 4.71 -8.10
C THR A 135 -13.83 4.98 -8.41
N LEU A 136 -13.53 5.32 -9.66
CA LEU A 136 -12.19 5.74 -10.07
C LEU A 136 -11.78 6.99 -9.28
N HIS A 137 -10.63 6.94 -8.65
CA HIS A 137 -10.09 8.02 -7.82
C HIS A 137 -8.56 7.97 -7.80
N GLN A 138 -7.95 8.97 -7.22
CA GLN A 138 -6.51 9.02 -6.93
C GLN A 138 -6.31 9.09 -5.41
N ASP A 139 -5.39 8.29 -4.90
CA ASP A 139 -4.95 8.33 -3.50
C ASP A 139 -3.72 9.24 -3.34
N LEU A 140 -3.95 10.53 -3.46
CA LEU A 140 -2.93 11.57 -3.23
C LEU A 140 -3.21 12.27 -1.91
N TYR A 141 -2.40 12.00 -0.90
CA TYR A 141 -2.55 12.58 0.43
C TYR A 141 -1.24 13.21 0.91
N GLY A 142 -1.30 14.50 1.21
CA GLY A 142 -0.15 15.25 1.73
C GLY A 142 0.89 15.60 0.66
N ASP A 143 2.02 16.14 1.11
CA ASP A 143 3.09 16.66 0.26
C ASP A 143 4.10 15.57 -0.13
N VAL A 144 4.19 14.52 0.67
CA VAL A 144 5.01 13.33 0.40
C VAL A 144 4.10 12.15 0.09
N TYR A 145 4.15 11.65 -1.12
CA TYR A 145 3.40 10.46 -1.55
C TYR A 145 4.26 9.56 -2.41
N PHE A 146 4.06 8.27 -2.30
CA PHE A 146 4.72 7.26 -3.13
C PHE A 146 3.78 6.84 -4.26
N PRO A 147 4.20 6.84 -5.54
CA PRO A 147 3.28 6.70 -6.67
C PRO A 147 2.80 5.27 -6.94
N ILE A 148 3.28 4.28 -6.20
CA ILE A 148 2.93 2.87 -6.41
C ILE A 148 2.16 2.37 -5.20
N GLN A 149 0.99 1.79 -5.45
CA GLN A 149 0.17 1.11 -4.45
C GLN A 149 0.33 -0.41 -4.54
N ILE A 150 0.17 -1.07 -3.39
CA ILE A 150 0.00 -2.52 -3.29
C ILE A 150 -1.44 -2.76 -2.82
N VAL A 151 -2.17 -3.55 -3.60
CA VAL A 151 -3.58 -3.89 -3.37
C VAL A 151 -3.73 -5.40 -3.20
#